data_81513b153a173c4ca9f09961632a4500
#
_entry.id   81513b153a173c4ca9f09961632a4500
#
_cell.length_a   1.000
_cell.length_b   1.000
_cell.length_c   1.000
_cell.angle_alpha   90.00
_cell.angle_beta   90.00
_cell.angle_gamma   90.00
#
_symmetry.space_group_name_H-M   'P 1'
#
loop_
_entity.id
_entity.type
_entity.pdbx_description
1 polymer ?
#
loop_
_entity_poly.entity_id
_entity_poly.type
_entity_poly.pdbx_seq_one_letter_code
_entity_poly.pdbx_strand_id
1 'polypeptide(L)'
;MKKIVYLTLLACSLQMVSCSKDFDNSTVDEFDLSKYLGVWYEIARYDHSFERGMDNTMAEYILQDDGKVFVLNTGWKNGKFKVAEGKAVYKDPVGNPGAMKVSFFWFFYSEYNVMLVDESYQISLVGSKSDNYLWILSRTPEADPDLLQMVLDEAESRGYDTSKLIWVDQSRNK
;
A
#
# COMPACT_ATOMS: atom_id res chain seq x y z
N MET A 1 27.72 -70.23 5.27
CA MET A 1 27.08 -69.37 4.21
C MET A 1 26.28 -68.28 4.90
N LYS A 2 26.87 -67.05 4.95
CA LYS A 2 26.22 -65.89 5.62
C LYS A 2 25.38 -65.14 4.54
N LYS A 3 24.07 -65.09 4.77
CA LYS A 3 23.15 -64.25 3.92
C LYS A 3 23.21 -62.83 4.40
N ILE A 4 23.70 -61.93 3.55
CA ILE A 4 23.67 -60.46 3.78
C ILE A 4 22.32 -59.96 3.25
N VAL A 5 21.48 -59.45 4.16
CA VAL A 5 20.23 -58.79 3.84
C VAL A 5 20.54 -57.32 3.66
N TYR A 6 20.44 -56.82 2.42
CA TYR A 6 20.50 -55.37 2.13
C TYR A 6 19.15 -54.72 2.43
N LEU A 7 19.10 -53.90 3.47
CA LEU A 7 17.97 -53.05 3.83
C LEU A 7 18.09 -51.74 3.02
N THR A 8 17.38 -51.63 1.95
CA THR A 8 17.31 -50.37 1.21
C THR A 8 16.37 -49.39 1.90
N LEU A 9 16.97 -48.39 2.58
CA LEU A 9 16.24 -47.23 3.12
C LEU A 9 15.85 -46.33 1.96
N LEU A 10 14.56 -46.34 1.61
CA LEU A 10 13.95 -45.38 0.70
C LEU A 10 13.73 -44.05 1.43
N ALA A 11 14.67 -43.14 1.30
CA ALA A 11 14.53 -41.79 1.82
C ALA A 11 13.50 -41.02 0.97
N CYS A 12 12.27 -40.93 1.46
CA CYS A 12 11.24 -40.06 0.89
C CYS A 12 11.57 -38.62 1.24
N SER A 13 12.25 -37.90 0.35
CA SER A 13 12.48 -36.46 0.49
C SER A 13 11.15 -35.74 0.26
N LEU A 14 10.50 -35.32 1.34
CA LEU A 14 9.41 -34.35 1.30
C LEU A 14 10.01 -33.03 0.80
N GLN A 15 9.86 -32.74 -0.49
CA GLN A 15 10.10 -31.40 -1.00
C GLN A 15 8.96 -30.51 -0.49
N MET A 16 9.26 -29.71 0.55
CA MET A 16 8.43 -28.59 0.93
C MET A 16 8.49 -27.57 -0.23
N VAL A 17 7.51 -27.60 -1.11
CA VAL A 17 7.27 -26.50 -2.04
C VAL A 17 6.81 -25.35 -1.17
N SER A 18 7.76 -24.46 -0.81
CA SER A 18 7.42 -23.14 -0.29
C SER A 18 6.73 -22.39 -1.42
N CYS A 19 5.42 -22.37 -1.39
CA CYS A 19 4.63 -21.47 -2.21
C CYS A 19 4.83 -20.07 -1.61
N SER A 20 5.89 -19.36 -2.04
CA SER A 20 5.93 -17.93 -1.85
C SER A 20 4.76 -17.40 -2.67
N LYS A 21 3.77 -16.84 -1.99
CA LYS A 21 2.65 -16.18 -2.67
C LYS A 21 3.27 -14.95 -3.34
N ASP A 22 3.46 -15.02 -4.65
CA ASP A 22 3.91 -13.88 -5.42
C ASP A 22 2.82 -12.81 -5.30
N PHE A 23 3.20 -11.59 -4.92
CA PHE A 23 2.31 -10.45 -4.91
C PHE A 23 2.62 -9.55 -6.11
N ASP A 24 1.59 -8.91 -6.65
CA ASP A 24 1.70 -7.97 -7.76
C ASP A 24 1.56 -6.54 -7.25
N ASN A 25 2.62 -5.76 -7.34
CA ASN A 25 2.66 -4.34 -7.01
C ASN A 25 2.82 -3.44 -8.24
N SER A 26 2.49 -3.95 -9.43
CA SER A 26 2.46 -3.16 -10.65
C SER A 26 1.49 -1.99 -10.52
N THR A 27 1.87 -0.88 -11.10
CA THR A 27 1.09 0.35 -11.04
C THR A 27 0.10 0.44 -12.20
N VAL A 28 -0.84 1.39 -12.09
CA VAL A 28 -1.72 1.75 -13.19
C VAL A 28 -0.93 2.25 -14.40
N ASP A 29 -1.39 1.89 -15.60
CA ASP A 29 -0.77 2.31 -16.87
C ASP A 29 -1.07 3.77 -17.20
N GLU A 30 -2.21 4.29 -16.72
CA GLU A 30 -2.63 5.68 -16.89
C GLU A 30 -2.80 6.35 -15.52
N PHE A 31 -2.15 7.50 -15.33
CA PHE A 31 -2.22 8.24 -14.08
C PHE A 31 -2.14 9.75 -14.32
N ASP A 32 -3.16 10.47 -13.90
CA ASP A 32 -3.22 11.93 -13.92
C ASP A 32 -2.94 12.48 -12.52
N LEU A 33 -1.71 12.98 -12.30
CA LEU A 33 -1.34 13.58 -11.02
C LEU A 33 -2.29 14.71 -10.64
N SER A 34 -2.73 15.53 -11.59
CA SER A 34 -3.58 16.69 -11.27
C SER A 34 -4.90 16.31 -10.61
N LYS A 35 -5.45 15.14 -10.98
CA LYS A 35 -6.63 14.55 -10.34
C LYS A 35 -6.31 13.89 -9.01
N TYR A 36 -5.07 13.42 -8.82
CA TYR A 36 -4.65 12.73 -7.59
C TYR A 36 -4.27 13.69 -6.47
N LEU A 37 -3.92 14.96 -6.78
CA LEU A 37 -3.61 16.00 -5.80
C LEU A 37 -4.78 16.25 -4.82
N GLY A 38 -4.48 16.91 -3.70
CA GLY A 38 -5.42 17.23 -2.63
C GLY A 38 -5.52 16.15 -1.57
N VAL A 39 -6.63 16.13 -0.85
CA VAL A 39 -6.81 15.31 0.35
C VAL A 39 -7.28 13.91 0.02
N TRP A 40 -6.69 12.93 0.72
CA TRP A 40 -7.10 11.54 0.76
C TRP A 40 -7.21 11.07 2.20
N TYR A 41 -8.33 10.45 2.56
CA TYR A 41 -8.54 9.80 3.85
C TYR A 41 -8.09 8.35 3.77
N GLU A 42 -7.35 7.89 4.76
CA GLU A 42 -6.92 6.51 4.86
C GLU A 42 -8.05 5.66 5.45
N ILE A 43 -8.61 4.79 4.62
CA ILE A 43 -9.73 3.91 5.02
C ILE A 43 -9.21 2.65 5.69
N ALA A 44 -8.15 2.08 5.13
CA ALA A 44 -7.50 0.90 5.71
C ALA A 44 -6.03 0.85 5.34
N ARG A 45 -5.24 0.12 6.14
CA ARG A 45 -3.81 -0.12 5.89
C ARG A 45 -3.34 -1.44 6.47
N TYR A 46 -2.18 -1.90 6.03
CA TYR A 46 -1.42 -2.88 6.77
C TYR A 46 -0.73 -2.25 7.98
N ASP A 47 -0.48 -3.06 9.03
CA ASP A 47 0.21 -2.58 10.23
C ASP A 47 1.69 -2.29 9.94
N HIS A 48 2.09 -1.06 10.18
CA HIS A 48 3.49 -0.65 10.10
C HIS A 48 3.83 0.37 11.21
N SER A 49 5.12 0.42 11.56
CA SER A 49 5.58 1.07 12.79
C SER A 49 5.31 2.58 12.87
N PHE A 50 5.31 3.29 11.74
CA PHE A 50 5.17 4.75 11.73
C PHE A 50 3.71 5.22 11.92
N GLU A 51 2.70 4.43 11.51
CA GLU A 51 1.28 4.77 11.71
C GLU A 51 0.57 3.91 12.77
N ARG A 52 1.27 2.94 13.35
CA ARG A 52 0.70 2.05 14.37
C ARG A 52 0.02 2.81 15.49
N GLY A 53 -1.27 2.52 15.71
CA GLY A 53 -2.10 3.15 16.72
C GLY A 53 -2.51 4.60 16.39
N MET A 54 -2.42 5.00 15.11
CA MET A 54 -3.00 6.24 14.61
C MET A 54 -4.43 6.01 14.12
N ASP A 55 -5.27 6.99 14.35
CA ASP A 55 -6.64 7.12 13.83
C ASP A 55 -6.81 8.47 13.11
N ASN A 56 -7.90 8.62 12.37
CA ASN A 56 -8.24 9.82 11.60
C ASN A 56 -7.09 10.30 10.71
N THR A 57 -6.39 9.33 10.12
CA THR A 57 -5.25 9.57 9.24
C THR A 57 -5.70 10.04 7.88
N MET A 58 -4.99 11.02 7.35
CA MET A 58 -5.18 11.54 6.01
C MET A 58 -3.85 12.02 5.42
N ALA A 59 -3.77 12.02 4.09
CA ALA A 59 -2.66 12.56 3.33
C ALA A 59 -3.16 13.70 2.43
N GLU A 60 -2.40 14.77 2.35
CA GLU A 60 -2.62 15.84 1.37
C GLU A 60 -1.41 15.94 0.44
N TYR A 61 -1.68 15.92 -0.86
CA TYR A 61 -0.67 16.01 -1.92
C TYR A 61 -0.76 17.37 -2.60
N ILE A 62 0.33 18.14 -2.57
CA ILE A 62 0.38 19.52 -3.05
C ILE A 62 1.52 19.66 -4.05
N LEU A 63 1.19 19.96 -5.33
CA LEU A 63 2.20 20.20 -6.35
C LEU A 63 2.97 21.49 -6.04
N GLN A 64 4.29 21.42 -6.09
CA GLN A 64 5.19 22.54 -5.88
C GLN A 64 5.67 23.11 -7.23
N ASP A 65 6.15 24.35 -7.22
CA ASP A 65 6.66 25.04 -8.44
C ASP A 65 7.84 24.31 -9.08
N ASP A 66 8.60 23.52 -8.30
CA ASP A 66 9.73 22.72 -8.80
C ASP A 66 9.30 21.35 -9.37
N GLY A 67 7.99 21.09 -9.49
CA GLY A 67 7.42 19.88 -10.04
C GLY A 67 7.39 18.68 -9.07
N LYS A 68 7.87 18.87 -7.84
CA LYS A 68 7.73 17.86 -6.77
C LYS A 68 6.36 17.96 -6.11
N VAL A 69 5.94 16.89 -5.48
CA VAL A 69 4.71 16.86 -4.67
C VAL A 69 5.10 16.93 -3.19
N PHE A 70 4.67 17.98 -2.52
CA PHE A 70 4.71 18.04 -1.07
C PHE A 70 3.63 17.11 -0.50
N VAL A 71 3.97 16.32 0.51
CA VAL A 71 3.08 15.35 1.14
C VAL A 71 2.93 15.72 2.61
N LEU A 72 1.70 15.98 3.03
CA LEU A 72 1.35 16.26 4.41
C LEU A 72 0.50 15.11 4.94
N ASN A 73 1.09 14.26 5.77
CA ASN A 73 0.34 13.23 6.49
C ASN A 73 -0.05 13.73 7.86
N THR A 74 -1.31 13.56 8.22
CA THR A 74 -1.84 13.94 9.53
C THR A 74 -2.66 12.79 10.13
N GLY A 75 -2.89 12.86 11.44
CA GLY A 75 -3.70 11.89 12.15
C GLY A 75 -3.61 12.09 13.66
N TRP A 76 -4.25 11.21 14.42
CA TRP A 76 -4.24 11.26 15.86
C TRP A 76 -3.62 9.99 16.44
N LYS A 77 -2.84 10.14 17.50
CA LYS A 77 -2.26 9.01 18.24
C LYS A 77 -2.33 9.30 19.74
N ASN A 78 -3.04 8.46 20.48
CA ASN A 78 -3.23 8.64 21.93
C ASN A 78 -3.79 10.02 22.26
N GLY A 79 -4.78 10.51 21.51
CA GLY A 79 -5.42 11.80 21.69
C GLY A 79 -4.57 13.03 21.32
N LYS A 80 -3.40 12.83 20.69
CA LYS A 80 -2.50 13.89 20.23
C LYS A 80 -2.48 13.95 18.72
N PHE A 81 -2.70 15.13 18.16
CA PHE A 81 -2.56 15.37 16.73
C PHE A 81 -1.10 15.21 16.30
N LYS A 82 -0.89 14.54 15.18
CA LYS A 82 0.42 14.25 14.58
C LYS A 82 0.46 14.77 13.18
N VAL A 83 1.61 15.26 12.79
CA VAL A 83 1.90 15.76 11.45
C VAL A 83 3.24 15.17 11.00
N ALA A 84 3.31 14.73 9.76
CA ALA A 84 4.54 14.33 9.11
C ALA A 84 4.57 14.97 7.71
N GLU A 85 5.65 15.73 7.46
CA GLU A 85 5.89 16.39 6.19
C GLU A 85 6.86 15.58 5.35
N GLY A 86 6.53 15.41 4.08
CA GLY A 86 7.32 14.64 3.15
C GLY A 86 7.27 15.21 1.74
N LYS A 87 7.88 14.49 0.84
CA LYS A 87 7.87 14.80 -0.59
C LYS A 87 7.74 13.52 -1.40
N ALA A 88 6.98 13.61 -2.49
CA ALA A 88 6.94 12.57 -3.50
C ALA A 88 7.57 13.08 -4.81
N VAL A 89 8.24 12.18 -5.50
CA VAL A 89 8.84 12.43 -6.82
C VAL A 89 8.49 11.26 -7.73
N TYR A 90 8.30 11.54 -9.01
CA TYR A 90 8.15 10.48 -10.00
C TYR A 90 9.42 9.63 -10.09
N LYS A 91 9.22 8.35 -10.33
CA LYS A 91 10.30 7.41 -10.67
C LYS A 91 10.57 7.41 -12.18
N ASP A 92 9.47 7.29 -12.93
CA ASP A 92 9.45 7.35 -14.40
C ASP A 92 8.06 7.83 -14.84
N PRO A 93 7.88 9.15 -15.07
CA PRO A 93 6.55 9.69 -15.35
C PRO A 93 5.99 9.30 -16.72
N VAL A 94 6.81 8.75 -17.61
CA VAL A 94 6.42 8.37 -18.98
C VAL A 94 6.20 6.86 -19.08
N GLY A 95 7.16 6.07 -18.59
CA GLY A 95 7.09 4.60 -18.71
C GLY A 95 6.31 3.93 -17.58
N ASN A 96 6.17 4.62 -16.43
CA ASN A 96 5.42 4.09 -15.28
C ASN A 96 4.83 5.25 -14.45
N PRO A 97 3.73 5.86 -14.93
CA PRO A 97 3.20 7.09 -14.33
C PRO A 97 2.64 6.91 -12.91
N GLY A 98 2.18 5.71 -12.54
CA GLY A 98 1.69 5.41 -11.18
C GLY A 98 2.81 5.16 -10.16
N ALA A 99 4.10 5.10 -10.60
CA ALA A 99 5.21 4.81 -9.72
C ALA A 99 5.88 6.08 -9.21
N MET A 100 5.83 6.29 -7.92
CA MET A 100 6.47 7.39 -7.23
C MET A 100 7.44 6.90 -6.15
N LYS A 101 8.24 7.81 -5.63
CA LYS A 101 9.04 7.61 -4.41
C LYS A 101 8.67 8.69 -3.41
N VAL A 102 8.40 8.29 -2.17
CA VAL A 102 8.08 9.20 -1.07
C VAL A 102 9.18 9.21 -0.04
N SER A 103 9.44 10.38 0.54
CA SER A 103 10.42 10.56 1.62
C SER A 103 9.85 11.48 2.70
N PHE A 104 9.90 11.02 3.94
CA PHE A 104 9.62 11.80 5.14
C PHE A 104 10.90 12.13 5.94
N PHE A 105 12.06 11.58 5.53
CA PHE A 105 13.35 11.81 6.19
C PHE A 105 14.46 12.02 5.16
N TRP A 106 14.80 13.26 4.91
CA TRP A 106 15.94 13.72 4.09
C TRP A 106 16.04 13.00 2.73
N PHE A 107 16.87 11.95 2.62
CA PHE A 107 17.18 11.25 1.37
C PHE A 107 16.73 9.76 1.39
N PHE A 108 16.04 9.30 2.43
CA PHE A 108 15.50 7.96 2.45
C PHE A 108 14.15 7.93 1.75
N TYR A 109 14.13 7.33 0.57
CA TYR A 109 12.93 7.19 -0.24
C TYR A 109 12.39 5.78 -0.17
N SER A 110 11.08 5.65 0.00
CA SER A 110 10.31 4.42 -0.15
C SER A 110 9.52 4.45 -1.47
N GLU A 111 9.28 3.30 -2.04
CA GLU A 111 8.38 3.20 -3.20
C GLU A 111 6.94 3.47 -2.77
N TYR A 112 6.21 4.15 -3.66
CA TYR A 112 4.80 4.46 -3.54
C TYR A 112 4.17 4.15 -4.90
N ASN A 113 3.47 3.02 -4.97
CA ASN A 113 2.91 2.49 -6.19
C ASN A 113 1.39 2.64 -6.14
N VAL A 114 0.84 3.50 -7.00
CA VAL A 114 -0.60 3.56 -7.22
C VAL A 114 -0.98 2.36 -8.07
N MET A 115 -1.52 1.32 -7.44
CA MET A 115 -1.84 0.05 -8.07
C MET A 115 -3.24 0.04 -8.70
N LEU A 116 -4.15 0.82 -8.11
CA LEU A 116 -5.47 1.11 -8.64
C LEU A 116 -5.87 2.52 -8.25
N VAL A 117 -6.54 3.22 -9.15
CA VAL A 117 -7.37 4.40 -8.88
C VAL A 117 -8.57 4.33 -9.81
N ASP A 118 -9.78 4.62 -9.31
CA ASP A 118 -10.98 4.62 -10.14
C ASP A 118 -10.99 5.80 -11.13
N GLU A 119 -11.79 5.73 -12.17
CA GLU A 119 -11.84 6.74 -13.24
C GLU A 119 -12.15 8.15 -12.71
N SER A 120 -12.93 8.23 -11.63
CA SER A 120 -13.34 9.48 -10.98
C SER A 120 -12.35 9.94 -9.90
N TYR A 121 -11.28 9.17 -9.63
CA TYR A 121 -10.28 9.46 -8.59
C TYR A 121 -10.89 9.60 -7.19
N GLN A 122 -11.88 8.74 -6.85
CA GLN A 122 -12.54 8.75 -5.55
C GLN A 122 -11.92 7.76 -4.56
N ILE A 123 -11.35 6.65 -5.07
CA ILE A 123 -10.70 5.62 -4.25
C ILE A 123 -9.39 5.19 -4.90
N SER A 124 -8.42 4.78 -4.09
CA SER A 124 -7.11 4.32 -4.58
C SER A 124 -6.57 3.19 -3.71
N LEU A 125 -5.92 2.21 -4.37
CA LEU A 125 -5.12 1.18 -3.75
C LEU A 125 -3.64 1.52 -3.94
N VAL A 126 -2.91 1.61 -2.85
CA VAL A 126 -1.50 1.98 -2.86
C VAL A 126 -0.67 0.90 -2.20
N GLY A 127 0.39 0.51 -2.86
CA GLY A 127 1.37 -0.44 -2.35
C GLY A 127 2.79 0.11 -2.37
N SER A 128 3.74 -0.77 -2.09
CA SER A 128 5.16 -0.47 -2.08
C SER A 128 5.94 -1.62 -2.72
N LYS A 129 7.28 -1.57 -2.70
CA LYS A 129 8.14 -2.67 -3.16
C LYS A 129 7.91 -3.97 -2.38
N SER A 130 7.43 -3.88 -1.16
CA SER A 130 7.20 -5.02 -0.25
C SER A 130 5.70 -5.22 -0.02
N ASP A 131 5.28 -6.47 0.07
CA ASP A 131 3.93 -6.91 0.45
C ASP A 131 3.54 -6.57 1.91
N ASN A 132 4.43 -5.95 2.66
CA ASN A 132 4.17 -5.49 4.04
C ASN A 132 3.51 -4.11 4.10
N TYR A 133 3.28 -3.47 2.96
CA TYR A 133 2.71 -2.14 2.87
C TYR A 133 1.54 -2.12 1.89
N LEU A 134 0.39 -1.75 2.39
CA LEU A 134 -0.84 -1.59 1.62
C LEU A 134 -1.69 -0.52 2.27
N TRP A 135 -2.26 0.37 1.46
CA TRP A 135 -3.20 1.40 1.87
C TRP A 135 -4.40 1.43 0.94
N ILE A 136 -5.58 1.65 1.51
CA ILE A 136 -6.79 2.03 0.79
C ILE A 136 -7.10 3.46 1.16
N LEU A 137 -7.12 4.34 0.17
CA LEU A 137 -7.36 5.76 0.29
C LEU A 137 -8.68 6.14 -0.36
N SER A 138 -9.43 7.06 0.25
CA SER A 138 -10.69 7.59 -0.29
C SER A 138 -10.72 9.11 -0.23
N ARG A 139 -11.50 9.74 -1.13
CA ARG A 139 -11.75 11.19 -1.08
C ARG A 139 -12.70 11.59 0.04
N THR A 140 -13.40 10.65 0.62
CA THR A 140 -14.32 10.88 1.74
C THR A 140 -13.92 10.03 2.95
N PRO A 141 -14.19 10.50 4.18
CA PRO A 141 -13.89 9.74 5.41
C PRO A 141 -14.62 8.39 5.48
N GLU A 142 -15.67 8.23 4.70
CA GLU A 142 -16.45 7.01 4.52
C GLU A 142 -16.46 6.68 3.03
N ALA A 143 -15.76 5.59 2.68
CA ALA A 143 -15.66 5.18 1.29
C ALA A 143 -17.00 4.66 0.76
N ASP A 144 -17.27 4.90 -0.51
CA ASP A 144 -18.39 4.28 -1.21
C ASP A 144 -18.24 2.74 -1.14
N PRO A 145 -19.28 1.99 -0.72
CA PRO A 145 -19.19 0.55 -0.52
C PRO A 145 -18.85 -0.23 -1.79
N ASP A 146 -19.34 0.18 -2.96
CA ASP A 146 -19.09 -0.52 -4.22
C ASP A 146 -17.65 -0.30 -4.68
N LEU A 147 -17.13 0.93 -4.55
CA LEU A 147 -15.73 1.25 -4.84
C LEU A 147 -14.79 0.54 -3.84
N LEU A 148 -15.17 0.48 -2.57
CA LEU A 148 -14.38 -0.22 -1.57
C LEU A 148 -14.28 -1.72 -1.87
N GLN A 149 -15.39 -2.37 -2.24
CA GLN A 149 -15.38 -3.78 -2.62
C GLN A 149 -14.49 -4.03 -3.83
N MET A 150 -14.57 -3.18 -4.87
CA MET A 150 -13.70 -3.25 -6.04
C MET A 150 -12.22 -3.22 -5.67
N VAL A 151 -11.83 -2.34 -4.75
CA VAL A 151 -10.43 -2.21 -4.30
C VAL A 151 -9.98 -3.42 -3.48
N LEU A 152 -10.87 -3.99 -2.66
CA LEU A 152 -10.57 -5.21 -1.90
C LEU A 152 -10.37 -6.41 -2.84
N ASP A 153 -11.25 -6.58 -3.83
CA ASP A 153 -11.15 -7.64 -4.83
C ASP A 153 -9.85 -7.53 -5.63
N GLU A 154 -9.46 -6.30 -6.00
CA GLU A 154 -8.19 -6.04 -6.68
C GLU A 154 -6.99 -6.38 -5.80
N ALA A 155 -7.00 -5.97 -4.52
CA ALA A 155 -5.93 -6.32 -3.59
C ALA A 155 -5.75 -7.83 -3.44
N GLU A 156 -6.86 -8.58 -3.32
CA GLU A 156 -6.85 -10.04 -3.23
C GLU A 156 -6.34 -10.70 -4.51
N SER A 157 -6.76 -10.20 -5.68
CA SER A 157 -6.31 -10.70 -6.99
C SER A 157 -4.81 -10.56 -7.17
N ARG A 158 -4.23 -9.49 -6.60
CA ARG A 158 -2.78 -9.20 -6.58
C ARG A 158 -2.01 -9.98 -5.52
N GLY A 159 -2.68 -10.83 -4.73
CA GLY A 159 -2.03 -11.67 -3.72
C GLY A 159 -1.92 -11.06 -2.34
N TYR A 160 -2.49 -9.87 -2.09
CA TYR A 160 -2.55 -9.29 -0.75
C TYR A 160 -3.61 -9.98 0.11
N ASP A 161 -3.35 -10.10 1.40
CA ASP A 161 -4.25 -10.72 2.38
C ASP A 161 -5.09 -9.63 3.06
N THR A 162 -6.29 -9.37 2.52
CA THR A 162 -7.19 -8.31 3.02
C THR A 162 -7.61 -8.49 4.46
N SER A 163 -7.51 -9.71 5.03
CA SER A 163 -7.79 -9.96 6.45
C SER A 163 -6.79 -9.29 7.40
N LYS A 164 -5.62 -8.86 6.90
CA LYS A 164 -4.60 -8.12 7.66
C LYS A 164 -4.83 -6.62 7.70
N LEU A 165 -5.81 -6.11 6.97
CA LEU A 165 -6.12 -4.69 6.95
C LEU A 165 -6.61 -4.21 8.32
N ILE A 166 -6.02 -3.12 8.79
CA ILE A 166 -6.49 -2.34 9.94
C ILE A 166 -7.41 -1.27 9.37
N TRP A 167 -8.68 -1.30 9.76
CA TRP A 167 -9.65 -0.27 9.41
C TRP A 167 -9.42 0.97 10.27
N VAL A 168 -9.27 2.12 9.63
CA VAL A 168 -8.95 3.37 10.31
C VAL A 168 -10.23 4.07 10.74
N ASP A 169 -10.33 4.40 12.02
CA ASP A 169 -11.42 5.24 12.50
C ASP A 169 -11.27 6.66 11.94
N GLN A 170 -12.29 7.12 11.21
CA GLN A 170 -12.37 8.46 10.60
C GLN A 170 -13.44 9.33 11.27
N SER A 171 -13.85 9.01 12.48
CA SER A 171 -14.98 9.68 13.16
C SER A 171 -14.79 11.16 13.40
N ARG A 172 -13.54 11.66 13.47
CA ARG A 172 -13.21 13.10 13.64
C ARG A 172 -13.24 13.88 12.32
N ASN A 173 -13.25 13.18 11.19
CA ASN A 173 -13.21 13.77 9.84
C ASN A 173 -14.59 13.74 9.16
N LYS A 174 -15.62 13.23 9.85
CA LYS A 174 -17.02 13.19 9.39
C LYS A 174 -17.74 14.49 9.60
#